data_af9557a6f48f5ae48173ef23ee773a02
#
_entry.id   af9557a6f48f5ae48173ef23ee773a02
#
_cell.length_a   1.000
_cell.length_b   1.000
_cell.length_c   1.000
_cell.angle_alpha   90.00
_cell.angle_beta   90.00
_cell.angle_gamma   90.00
#
_symmetry.space_group_name_H-M   'P 1'
#
loop_
_entity.id
_entity.type
_entity.pdbx_description
1 polymer ?
#
loop_
_entity_poly.entity_id
_entity_poly.type
_entity_poly.pdbx_seq_one_letter_code
_entity_poly.pdbx_strand_id
1 'polypeptide(L)'
;VKMDGTFNNTKVFKGEYGITPSGAFVPLEEERIKISGTVEKTWEVEPLLRVEWVGEPVVNADGTVDVKVKVSRGTDNPDYQEALAEAWLFVSENMYVGDFSYSPNYSTRISGAAIGMVQFDQVYTIRTGQPGGYNPAGTYTPFPAFSRKYFLRFGARTTRQFDGTN
;
A
#
# COMPACT_ATOMS: atom_id res chain seq x y z
N VAL A 1 6.60 -4.07 -11.96
CA VAL A 1 7.48 -3.86 -10.79
C VAL A 1 7.09 -4.88 -9.73
N LYS A 2 8.07 -5.53 -9.09
CA LYS A 2 7.86 -6.46 -8.00
C LYS A 2 7.59 -5.71 -6.69
N MET A 3 7.16 -6.43 -5.64
CA MET A 3 6.86 -5.83 -4.33
C MET A 3 8.07 -5.20 -3.64
N ASP A 4 9.28 -5.61 -4.01
CA ASP A 4 10.55 -5.07 -3.55
C ASP A 4 11.05 -3.84 -4.34
N GLY A 5 10.22 -3.36 -5.27
CA GLY A 5 10.56 -2.22 -6.14
C GLY A 5 11.43 -2.58 -7.35
N THR A 6 11.82 -3.84 -7.51
CA THR A 6 12.63 -4.27 -8.66
C THR A 6 11.78 -4.57 -9.90
N PHE A 7 12.38 -4.44 -11.05
CA PHE A 7 11.82 -4.93 -12.30
C PHE A 7 12.92 -5.54 -13.16
N ASN A 8 12.54 -6.43 -14.06
CA ASN A 8 13.44 -6.99 -15.05
C ASN A 8 12.70 -7.11 -16.39
N ASN A 9 13.28 -6.54 -17.43
CA ASN A 9 12.76 -6.67 -18.79
C ASN A 9 13.84 -7.30 -19.66
N THR A 10 13.64 -8.55 -20.07
CA THR A 10 14.58 -9.32 -20.90
C THR A 10 14.25 -9.26 -22.39
N LYS A 11 13.19 -8.52 -22.78
CA LYS A 11 12.70 -8.45 -24.17
C LYS A 11 12.88 -7.07 -24.80
N VAL A 12 13.99 -6.41 -24.48
CA VAL A 12 14.34 -5.09 -25.04
C VAL A 12 15.42 -5.25 -26.08
N PHE A 13 15.22 -4.68 -27.27
CA PHE A 13 16.21 -4.68 -28.34
C PHE A 13 17.30 -3.62 -28.09
N LYS A 14 18.41 -3.72 -28.80
CA LYS A 14 19.44 -2.67 -28.81
C LYS A 14 18.85 -1.36 -29.36
N GLY A 15 19.07 -0.25 -28.66
CA GLY A 15 18.52 1.05 -29.07
C GLY A 15 18.65 2.10 -27.97
N GLU A 16 18.15 3.28 -28.25
CA GLU A 16 17.92 4.34 -27.27
C GLU A 16 16.47 4.37 -26.83
N TYR A 17 16.25 4.50 -25.52
CA TYR A 17 14.91 4.47 -24.92
C TYR A 17 14.77 5.65 -23.96
N GLY A 18 13.62 6.33 -24.03
CA GLY A 18 13.15 7.18 -22.94
C GLY A 18 12.50 6.31 -21.88
N ILE A 19 12.91 6.44 -20.65
CA ILE A 19 12.35 5.70 -19.51
C ILE A 19 11.86 6.69 -18.47
N THR A 20 10.58 6.61 -18.15
CA THR A 20 9.96 7.41 -17.10
C THR A 20 9.36 6.46 -16.05
N PRO A 21 9.99 6.32 -14.87
CA PRO A 21 9.36 5.59 -13.77
C PRO A 21 8.06 6.26 -13.35
N SER A 22 7.01 5.47 -13.13
CA SER A 22 5.72 5.95 -12.66
C SER A 22 5.23 5.16 -11.44
N GLY A 23 4.54 5.82 -10.52
CA GLY A 23 4.04 5.22 -9.30
C GLY A 23 3.52 6.25 -8.31
N ALA A 24 3.33 5.83 -7.06
CA ALA A 24 2.86 6.68 -5.98
C ALA A 24 3.99 7.55 -5.37
N PHE A 25 4.71 8.26 -6.21
CA PHE A 25 5.81 9.16 -5.86
C PHE A 25 5.77 10.40 -6.74
N VAL A 26 6.54 11.42 -6.36
CA VAL A 26 6.70 12.64 -7.16
C VAL A 26 7.24 12.24 -8.54
N PRO A 27 6.57 12.65 -9.64
CA PRO A 27 6.97 12.25 -10.98
C PRO A 27 8.43 12.58 -11.27
N LEU A 28 9.12 11.65 -11.91
CA LEU A 28 10.46 11.84 -12.41
C LEU A 28 10.42 12.26 -13.88
N GLU A 29 11.43 12.99 -14.30
CA GLU A 29 11.63 13.30 -15.70
C GLU A 29 12.05 12.06 -16.51
N GLU A 30 11.78 12.08 -17.82
CA GLU A 30 12.26 11.04 -18.73
C GLU A 30 13.78 11.02 -18.77
N GLU A 31 14.35 9.85 -18.55
CA GLU A 31 15.79 9.61 -18.73
C GLU A 31 16.05 8.81 -19.99
N ARG A 32 16.95 9.29 -20.84
CA ARG A 32 17.37 8.56 -22.04
C ARG A 32 18.50 7.60 -21.75
N ILE A 33 18.27 6.32 -22.07
CA ILE A 33 19.22 5.23 -21.80
C ILE A 33 19.51 4.49 -23.10
N LYS A 34 20.79 4.30 -23.41
CA LYS A 34 21.24 3.47 -24.52
C LYS A 34 21.43 2.04 -24.06
N ILE A 35 20.66 1.12 -24.64
CA ILE A 35 20.73 -0.31 -24.37
C ILE A 35 21.53 -1.00 -25.50
N SER A 36 22.67 -1.56 -25.15
CA SER A 36 23.51 -2.34 -26.08
C SER A 36 23.90 -3.73 -25.52
N GLY A 37 23.47 -4.02 -24.30
CA GLY A 37 23.69 -5.25 -23.53
C GLY A 37 22.87 -5.18 -22.26
N THR A 38 23.31 -5.80 -21.17
CA THR A 38 22.68 -5.66 -19.85
C THR A 38 22.91 -4.25 -19.33
N VAL A 39 21.85 -3.62 -18.87
CA VAL A 39 21.87 -2.32 -18.21
C VAL A 39 21.18 -2.46 -16.85
N GLU A 40 21.85 -2.01 -15.81
CA GLU A 40 21.29 -1.90 -14.46
C GLU A 40 21.10 -0.42 -14.15
N LYS A 41 19.91 -0.08 -13.63
CA LYS A 41 19.56 1.28 -13.27
C LYS A 41 18.75 1.30 -11.99
N THR A 42 19.06 2.24 -11.12
CA THR A 42 18.30 2.53 -9.89
C THR A 42 17.83 3.98 -9.93
N TRP A 43 16.58 4.21 -9.58
CA TRP A 43 16.02 5.55 -9.36
C TRP A 43 15.71 5.74 -7.89
N GLU A 44 16.10 6.87 -7.35
CA GLU A 44 15.61 7.35 -6.07
C GLU A 44 14.28 8.05 -6.30
N VAL A 45 13.29 7.71 -5.50
CA VAL A 45 11.94 8.25 -5.61
C VAL A 45 11.51 8.88 -4.29
N GLU A 46 10.82 10.00 -4.38
CA GLU A 46 10.18 10.66 -3.25
C GLU A 46 8.73 10.21 -3.15
N PRO A 47 8.36 9.32 -2.21
CA PRO A 47 7.02 8.76 -2.15
C PRO A 47 6.00 9.81 -1.73
N LEU A 48 4.75 9.70 -2.16
CA LEU A 48 3.69 10.61 -1.71
C LEU A 48 3.28 10.33 -0.26
N LEU A 49 3.29 9.07 0.13
CA LEU A 49 2.95 8.62 1.48
C LEU A 49 4.02 7.65 2.00
N ARG A 50 4.23 7.69 3.30
CA ARG A 50 4.96 6.66 4.05
C ARG A 50 4.01 5.97 4.99
N VAL A 51 4.18 4.67 5.12
CA VAL A 51 3.39 3.81 6.00
C VAL A 51 4.34 3.05 6.92
N GLU A 52 4.09 3.13 8.21
CA GLU A 52 4.88 2.47 9.23
C GLU A 52 4.01 1.55 10.08
N TRP A 53 4.52 0.37 10.39
CA TRP A 53 3.98 -0.49 11.44
C TRP A 53 4.49 -0.01 12.80
N VAL A 54 3.59 0.04 13.79
CA VAL A 54 3.93 0.49 15.14
C VAL A 54 3.74 -0.68 16.11
N GLY A 55 4.82 -1.37 16.42
CA GLY A 55 4.81 -2.57 17.26
C GLY A 55 4.32 -3.82 16.53
N GLU A 56 4.06 -4.87 17.29
CA GLU A 56 3.62 -6.17 16.78
C GLU A 56 2.08 -6.24 16.70
N PRO A 57 1.53 -7.03 15.75
CA PRO A 57 0.10 -7.34 15.74
C PRO A 57 -0.36 -8.02 17.04
N VAL A 58 -1.55 -7.64 17.51
CA VAL A 58 -2.15 -8.18 18.73
C VAL A 58 -3.34 -9.06 18.38
N VAL A 59 -3.27 -10.33 18.75
CA VAL A 59 -4.40 -11.26 18.59
C VAL A 59 -5.39 -11.05 19.74
N ASN A 60 -6.64 -10.77 19.39
CA ASN A 60 -7.72 -10.54 20.35
C ASN A 60 -8.41 -11.85 20.75
N ALA A 61 -9.06 -11.84 21.91
CA ALA A 61 -9.79 -13.01 22.43
C ALA A 61 -10.95 -13.45 21.53
N ASP A 62 -11.48 -12.55 20.71
CA ASP A 62 -12.54 -12.81 19.72
C ASP A 62 -12.02 -13.41 18.40
N GLY A 63 -10.72 -13.65 18.31
CA GLY A 63 -10.08 -14.21 17.10
C GLY A 63 -9.78 -13.18 16.01
N THR A 64 -9.95 -11.89 16.26
CA THR A 64 -9.48 -10.83 15.36
C THR A 64 -8.05 -10.41 15.66
N VAL A 65 -7.45 -9.60 14.80
CA VAL A 65 -6.09 -9.07 15.00
C VAL A 65 -6.12 -7.54 14.89
N ASP A 66 -5.58 -6.88 15.90
CA ASP A 66 -5.32 -5.45 15.88
C ASP A 66 -3.90 -5.17 15.44
N VAL A 67 -3.73 -4.21 14.55
CA VAL A 67 -2.44 -3.67 14.15
C VAL A 67 -2.40 -2.16 14.36
N LYS A 68 -1.25 -1.65 14.76
CA LYS A 68 -1.03 -0.21 14.87
C LYS A 68 -0.21 0.24 13.68
N VAL A 69 -0.66 1.29 13.03
CA VAL A 69 -0.05 1.87 11.85
C VAL A 69 0.04 3.39 11.97
N LYS A 70 1.00 3.98 11.27
CA LYS A 70 1.11 5.42 11.10
C LYS A 70 1.23 5.72 9.62
N VAL A 71 0.51 6.72 9.14
CA VAL A 71 0.62 7.26 7.79
C VAL A 71 1.19 8.67 7.89
N SER A 72 2.25 8.94 7.17
CA SER A 72 2.86 10.26 7.10
C SER A 72 3.02 10.71 5.65
N ARG A 73 3.23 12.01 5.45
CA ARG A 73 3.63 12.54 4.15
C ARG A 73 5.01 12.03 3.80
N GLY A 74 5.20 11.65 2.56
CA GLY A 74 6.50 11.23 2.05
C GLY A 74 7.25 12.35 1.36
N THR A 75 6.54 13.45 1.04
CA THR A 75 7.07 14.66 0.41
C THR A 75 6.52 15.92 1.07
N ASP A 76 7.33 16.96 1.14
CA ASP A 76 6.92 18.30 1.57
C ASP A 76 6.49 19.19 0.39
N ASN A 77 6.52 18.66 -0.84
CA ASN A 77 6.13 19.40 -2.03
C ASN A 77 4.64 19.77 -1.96
N PRO A 78 4.28 21.09 -2.01
CA PRO A 78 2.90 21.56 -1.87
C PRO A 78 1.95 21.02 -2.95
N ASP A 79 2.46 20.66 -4.11
CA ASP A 79 1.66 20.13 -5.22
C ASP A 79 1.18 18.69 -4.97
N TYR A 80 1.64 18.04 -3.88
CA TYR A 80 1.35 16.64 -3.55
C TYR A 80 0.83 16.47 -2.12
N GLN A 81 0.08 17.46 -1.62
CA GLN A 81 -0.47 17.47 -0.25
C GLN A 81 -1.94 17.07 -0.17
N GLU A 82 -2.44 16.25 -1.09
CA GLU A 82 -3.82 15.82 -1.10
C GLU A 82 -4.21 15.04 0.16
N ALA A 83 -5.51 15.11 0.48
CA ALA A 83 -6.09 14.34 1.59
C ALA A 83 -6.01 12.83 1.35
N LEU A 84 -6.07 12.04 2.42
CA LEU A 84 -6.26 10.60 2.33
C LEU A 84 -7.63 10.29 1.73
N ALA A 85 -7.68 9.35 0.80
CA ALA A 85 -8.90 8.80 0.24
C ALA A 85 -9.26 7.47 0.88
N GLU A 86 -8.26 6.64 1.14
CA GLU A 86 -8.45 5.30 1.69
C GLU A 86 -7.23 4.85 2.51
N ALA A 87 -7.50 3.97 3.47
CA ALA A 87 -6.53 3.18 4.18
C ALA A 87 -7.04 1.74 4.26
N TRP A 88 -6.17 0.77 3.97
CA TRP A 88 -6.56 -0.63 3.87
C TRP A 88 -5.61 -1.56 4.60
N LEU A 89 -6.16 -2.39 5.48
CA LEU A 89 -5.48 -3.55 6.04
C LEU A 89 -5.85 -4.77 5.19
N PHE A 90 -4.96 -5.15 4.30
CA PHE A 90 -5.09 -6.37 3.50
C PHE A 90 -4.65 -7.58 4.31
N VAL A 91 -5.41 -8.65 4.22
CA VAL A 91 -5.11 -9.96 4.81
C VAL A 91 -5.16 -11.01 3.72
N SER A 92 -4.19 -11.91 3.67
CA SER A 92 -4.17 -13.02 2.71
C SER A 92 -3.46 -14.24 3.28
N GLU A 93 -3.79 -15.41 2.77
CA GLU A 93 -3.02 -16.64 2.98
C GLU A 93 -1.78 -16.70 2.06
N ASN A 94 -1.69 -15.78 1.10
CA ASN A 94 -0.58 -15.67 0.16
C ASN A 94 0.38 -14.55 0.62
N MET A 95 1.68 -14.80 0.53
CA MET A 95 2.72 -13.82 0.86
C MET A 95 2.69 -12.56 -0.04
N TYR A 96 2.10 -12.64 -1.21
CA TYR A 96 1.91 -11.51 -2.14
C TYR A 96 0.64 -10.70 -1.83
N VAL A 97 0.35 -10.50 -0.55
CA VAL A 97 -0.81 -9.78 -0.07
C VAL A 97 -0.85 -8.32 -0.57
N GLY A 98 -2.02 -7.88 -1.03
CA GLY A 98 -2.26 -6.53 -1.55
C GLY A 98 -3.58 -6.46 -2.30
N ASP A 99 -3.80 -5.39 -3.04
CA ASP A 99 -5.06 -5.09 -3.72
C ASP A 99 -5.53 -6.19 -4.70
N PHE A 100 -4.59 -6.90 -5.33
CA PHE A 100 -4.90 -8.02 -6.24
C PHE A 100 -4.91 -9.40 -5.59
N SER A 101 -4.54 -9.51 -4.31
CA SER A 101 -4.45 -10.78 -3.59
C SER A 101 -4.74 -10.58 -2.11
N TYR A 102 -6.01 -10.57 -1.75
CA TYR A 102 -6.45 -10.44 -0.37
C TYR A 102 -7.70 -11.27 -0.11
N SER A 103 -7.95 -11.59 1.16
CA SER A 103 -9.17 -12.22 1.63
C SER A 103 -10.18 -11.14 2.00
N PRO A 104 -11.28 -10.98 1.27
CA PRO A 104 -12.28 -9.96 1.56
C PRO A 104 -12.82 -10.06 2.98
N ASN A 105 -13.04 -11.28 3.50
CA ASN A 105 -13.65 -11.49 4.80
C ASN A 105 -12.81 -10.99 5.98
N TYR A 106 -11.48 -11.02 5.84
CA TYR A 106 -10.56 -10.67 6.94
C TYR A 106 -9.90 -9.31 6.76
N SER A 107 -9.95 -8.76 5.58
CA SER A 107 -9.41 -7.42 5.30
C SER A 107 -10.33 -6.33 5.84
N THR A 108 -9.78 -5.15 6.11
CA THR A 108 -10.56 -3.99 6.57
C THR A 108 -10.21 -2.77 5.74
N ARG A 109 -11.23 -2.13 5.16
CA ARG A 109 -11.11 -0.92 4.35
C ARG A 109 -11.71 0.28 5.09
N ILE A 110 -10.94 1.34 5.16
CA ILE A 110 -11.36 2.64 5.70
C ILE A 110 -11.46 3.63 4.54
N SER A 111 -12.63 4.11 4.23
CA SER A 111 -12.89 5.02 3.12
C SER A 111 -14.09 5.92 3.38
N GLY A 112 -14.38 6.86 2.50
CA GLY A 112 -15.49 7.80 2.63
C GLY A 112 -15.38 8.62 3.93
N ALA A 113 -16.46 8.77 4.67
CA ALA A 113 -16.46 9.56 5.91
C ALA A 113 -15.54 8.99 7.00
N ALA A 114 -15.32 7.66 7.00
CA ALA A 114 -14.48 7.00 8.00
C ALA A 114 -12.98 7.32 7.83
N ILE A 115 -12.52 7.74 6.64
CA ILE A 115 -11.10 8.03 6.43
C ILE A 115 -10.60 9.20 7.29
N GLY A 116 -11.48 10.11 7.70
CA GLY A 116 -11.14 11.20 8.61
C GLY A 116 -10.65 10.76 9.99
N MET A 117 -10.84 9.48 10.36
CA MET A 117 -10.28 8.89 11.59
C MET A 117 -8.78 8.60 11.46
N VAL A 118 -8.26 8.42 10.26
CA VAL A 118 -6.84 8.21 9.98
C VAL A 118 -6.19 9.56 9.71
N GLN A 119 -5.53 10.11 10.71
CA GLN A 119 -4.86 11.39 10.61
C GLN A 119 -3.36 11.19 10.33
N PHE A 120 -2.77 12.08 9.54
CA PHE A 120 -1.33 12.06 9.30
C PHE A 120 -0.56 12.19 10.61
N ASP A 121 0.55 11.47 10.68
CA ASP A 121 1.51 11.45 11.79
C ASP A 121 0.95 10.96 13.13
N GLN A 122 -0.29 10.47 13.14
CA GLN A 122 -0.90 9.83 14.31
C GLN A 122 -0.88 8.31 14.17
N VAL A 123 -0.70 7.63 15.31
CA VAL A 123 -0.82 6.17 15.37
C VAL A 123 -2.30 5.81 15.39
N TYR A 124 -2.69 4.96 14.45
CA TYR A 124 -4.05 4.45 14.33
C TYR A 124 -4.07 2.93 14.53
N THR A 125 -5.05 2.44 15.29
CA THR A 125 -5.30 1.00 15.44
C THR A 125 -6.37 0.57 14.45
N ILE A 126 -6.05 -0.40 13.58
CA ILE A 126 -6.98 -1.00 12.64
C ILE A 126 -7.12 -2.49 12.96
N ARG A 127 -8.37 -2.97 12.99
CA ARG A 127 -8.72 -4.36 13.27
C ARG A 127 -9.05 -5.10 11.98
N THR A 128 -8.67 -6.37 11.89
CA THR A 128 -9.06 -7.26 10.78
C THR A 128 -10.56 -7.56 10.79
N GLY A 129 -11.13 -7.91 9.63
CA GLY A 129 -12.46 -8.53 9.55
C GLY A 129 -13.64 -7.58 9.31
N GLN A 130 -13.45 -6.40 8.70
CA GLN A 130 -14.54 -5.52 8.24
C GLN A 130 -14.52 -5.29 6.72
N PRO A 131 -14.95 -6.26 5.93
CA PRO A 131 -14.87 -6.21 4.48
C PRO A 131 -15.78 -5.15 3.83
N GLY A 132 -16.91 -4.86 4.46
CA GLY A 132 -17.91 -3.90 3.96
C GLY A 132 -17.59 -2.43 4.19
N GLY A 133 -16.42 -2.13 4.75
CA GLY A 133 -16.01 -0.81 5.18
C GLY A 133 -15.99 -0.66 6.70
N TYR A 134 -15.12 0.20 7.17
CA TYR A 134 -14.88 0.38 8.60
C TYR A 134 -16.09 1.01 9.32
N ASN A 135 -16.55 0.31 10.36
CA ASN A 135 -17.52 0.80 11.33
C ASN A 135 -17.07 0.39 12.73
N PRO A 136 -16.68 1.32 13.61
CA PRO A 136 -16.20 0.99 14.96
C PRO A 136 -17.24 0.26 15.83
N ALA A 137 -18.53 0.45 15.55
CA ALA A 137 -19.63 -0.24 16.23
C ALA A 137 -20.10 -1.51 15.49
N GLY A 138 -19.44 -1.85 14.38
CA GLY A 138 -19.81 -2.99 13.55
C GLY A 138 -19.26 -4.32 14.07
N THR A 139 -19.72 -5.39 13.45
CA THR A 139 -19.22 -6.74 13.71
C THR A 139 -17.94 -6.99 12.92
N TYR A 140 -17.01 -7.71 13.51
CA TYR A 140 -15.77 -8.14 12.88
C TYR A 140 -15.82 -9.64 12.59
N THR A 141 -15.28 -10.05 11.45
CA THR A 141 -15.13 -11.47 11.12
C THR A 141 -13.84 -11.99 11.76
N PRO A 142 -13.93 -12.93 12.73
CA PRO A 142 -12.75 -13.52 13.34
C PRO A 142 -12.03 -14.47 12.40
N PHE A 143 -10.75 -14.69 12.64
CA PHE A 143 -10.03 -15.80 12.02
C PHE A 143 -10.54 -17.13 12.54
N PRO A 144 -10.45 -18.21 11.72
CA PRO A 144 -10.78 -19.56 12.19
C PRO A 144 -9.95 -19.98 13.40
N ALA A 145 -10.54 -20.78 14.28
CA ALA A 145 -9.89 -21.25 15.50
C ALA A 145 -8.72 -22.25 15.27
N PHE A 146 -8.60 -22.80 14.06
CA PHE A 146 -7.51 -23.69 13.71
C PHE A 146 -6.26 -22.90 13.26
N SER A 147 -5.09 -23.44 13.53
CA SER A 147 -3.82 -22.81 13.17
C SER A 147 -3.68 -22.65 11.66
N ARG A 148 -3.47 -21.42 11.21
CA ARG A 148 -3.24 -21.05 9.81
C ARG A 148 -2.32 -19.84 9.75
N LYS A 149 -1.51 -19.75 8.69
CA LYS A 149 -0.65 -18.60 8.46
C LYS A 149 -1.38 -17.56 7.62
N TYR A 150 -1.37 -16.33 8.09
CA TYR A 150 -1.85 -15.17 7.35
C TYR A 150 -0.74 -14.14 7.18
N PHE A 151 -0.80 -13.41 6.09
CA PHE A 151 0.06 -12.29 5.78
C PHE A 151 -0.79 -11.02 5.83
N LEU A 152 -0.24 -9.99 6.45
CA LEU A 152 -0.89 -8.69 6.55
C LEU A 152 -0.06 -7.64 5.83
N ARG A 153 -0.75 -6.75 5.13
CA ARG A 153 -0.16 -5.56 4.51
C ARG A 153 -1.08 -4.37 4.75
N PHE A 154 -0.52 -3.26 5.16
CA PHE A 154 -1.26 -2.01 5.23
C PHE A 154 -0.89 -1.13 4.05
N GLY A 155 -1.89 -0.46 3.45
CA GLY A 155 -1.73 0.50 2.37
C GLY A 155 -2.63 1.71 2.59
N ALA A 156 -2.21 2.84 2.05
CA ALA A 156 -3.02 4.05 2.03
C ALA A 156 -2.86 4.75 0.68
N ARG A 157 -3.88 5.49 0.26
CA ARG A 157 -3.80 6.35 -0.93
C ARG A 157 -4.42 7.71 -0.68
N THR A 158 -3.94 8.70 -1.40
CA THR A 158 -4.52 10.05 -1.44
C THR A 158 -5.65 10.12 -2.44
N THR A 159 -6.32 11.28 -2.49
CA THR A 159 -7.34 11.58 -3.51
C THR A 159 -6.76 11.84 -4.90
N ARG A 160 -5.43 11.95 -5.03
CA ARG A 160 -4.78 12.14 -6.33
C ARG A 160 -5.06 10.95 -7.25
N GLN A 161 -5.44 11.27 -8.47
CA GLN A 161 -5.52 10.30 -9.56
C GLN A 161 -4.28 10.47 -10.44
N PHE A 162 -3.67 9.35 -10.79
CA PHE A 162 -2.59 9.33 -11.78
C PHE A 162 -3.19 8.98 -13.13
N ASP A 163 -2.88 9.76 -14.15
CA ASP A 163 -3.34 9.51 -15.52
C ASP A 163 -2.91 8.09 -15.95
N GLY A 164 -3.90 7.27 -16.31
CA GLY A 164 -3.69 5.94 -16.88
C GLY A 164 -3.67 4.76 -15.90
N THR A 165 -3.94 4.95 -14.62
CA THR A 165 -4.12 3.84 -13.66
C THR A 165 -5.47 3.95 -12.97
N ASN A 166 -6.41 3.14 -13.42
CA ASN A 166 -7.57 2.75 -12.62
C ASN A 166 -7.17 1.60 -11.72
#